data_bb4a41ea9c3a8f83ab712ad6ef8c9fea
#
_entry.id   bb4a41ea9c3a8f83ab712ad6ef8c9fea
#
_cell.length_a   1.000
_cell.length_b   1.000
_cell.length_c   1.000
_cell.angle_alpha   90.00
_cell.angle_beta   90.00
_cell.angle_gamma   90.00
#
_symmetry.space_group_name_H-M   'P 1'
#
loop_
_entity.id
_entity.type
_entity.pdbx_description
1 polymer ?
#
loop_
_entity_poly.entity_id
_entity_poly.type
_entity_poly.pdbx_seq_one_letter_code
_entity_poly.pdbx_strand_id
1 'polypeptide(L)'
;MKAILSSDRKWGLGYQGRLLVSIPSDLRFFRETTMGHVVVMGRKTLATLPAGQPLKGRTNIILSRDPEWTVRGATVVHSIKELMEVLKPYEDDDIYVAGGGEIYRQLLPYCDTAYVTRIDMTYQADTFFEDLDESPDWEMVEEGDE
;
A
#
# COMPACT_ATOMS: atom_id res chain seq x y z
N MET A 1 -6.51 -6.45 8.22
CA MET A 1 -5.77 -5.48 7.38
C MET A 1 -5.14 -6.22 6.22
N LYS A 2 -5.18 -5.65 5.06
CA LYS A 2 -4.70 -6.28 3.84
C LYS A 2 -3.68 -5.40 3.15
N ALA A 3 -2.57 -5.98 2.69
CA ALA A 3 -1.61 -5.25 1.87
C ALA A 3 -2.03 -5.38 0.41
N ILE A 4 -1.85 -4.32 -0.38
CA ILE A 4 -2.11 -4.34 -1.82
C ILE A 4 -0.94 -3.64 -2.52
N LEU A 5 -0.34 -4.32 -3.49
CA LEU A 5 0.89 -3.83 -4.12
C LEU A 5 1.13 -4.44 -5.49
N SER A 6 1.98 -3.76 -6.26
CA SER A 6 2.57 -4.30 -7.48
C SER A 6 4.08 -4.35 -7.27
N SER A 7 4.72 -5.41 -7.70
CA SER A 7 6.16 -5.58 -7.57
C SER A 7 6.75 -6.19 -8.84
N ASP A 8 8.07 -6.02 -9.02
CA ASP A 8 8.78 -6.74 -10.06
C ASP A 8 9.10 -8.17 -9.58
N ARG A 9 9.85 -8.93 -10.40
CA ARG A 9 10.20 -10.33 -10.12
C ARG A 9 10.96 -10.50 -8.80
N LYS A 10 11.75 -9.49 -8.38
CA LYS A 10 12.56 -9.51 -7.17
C LYS A 10 11.93 -8.75 -5.99
N TRP A 11 10.62 -8.56 -6.01
CA TRP A 11 9.88 -7.82 -4.98
C TRP A 11 10.24 -6.33 -4.92
N GLY A 12 10.77 -5.77 -6.02
CA GLY A 12 11.03 -4.34 -6.12
C GLY A 12 9.73 -3.55 -6.21
N LEU A 13 9.65 -2.45 -5.48
CA LEU A 13 8.47 -1.59 -5.41
C LEU A 13 8.71 -0.23 -6.05
N GLY A 14 9.91 0.32 -5.90
CA GLY A 14 10.19 1.65 -6.36
C GLY A 14 11.67 1.94 -6.56
N TYR A 15 11.95 3.06 -7.19
CA TYR A 15 13.29 3.57 -7.42
C TYR A 15 13.25 5.10 -7.41
N GLN A 16 14.08 5.70 -6.58
CA GLN A 16 14.17 7.15 -6.43
C GLN A 16 12.82 7.82 -6.16
N GLY A 17 12.01 7.21 -5.28
CA GLY A 17 10.72 7.75 -4.87
C GLY A 17 9.58 7.56 -5.87
N ARG A 18 9.79 6.79 -6.93
CA ARG A 18 8.76 6.50 -7.95
C ARG A 18 8.41 5.02 -7.95
N LEU A 19 7.17 4.71 -8.28
CA LEU A 19 6.75 3.33 -8.49
C LEU A 19 7.46 2.78 -9.74
N LEU A 20 7.91 1.51 -9.66
CA LEU A 20 8.58 0.85 -10.78
C LEU A 20 7.64 0.61 -11.94
N VAL A 21 6.40 0.26 -11.64
CA VAL A 21 5.43 -0.17 -12.65
C VAL A 21 4.11 0.55 -12.42
N SER A 22 3.54 1.05 -13.50
CA SER A 22 2.21 1.65 -13.50
C SER A 22 1.51 1.17 -14.77
N ILE A 23 0.89 -0.04 -14.69
CA ILE A 23 0.18 -0.62 -15.82
C ILE A 23 -1.33 -0.39 -15.62
N PRO A 24 -2.07 -0.05 -16.70
CA PRO A 24 -3.51 0.22 -16.56
C PRO A 24 -4.31 -0.89 -15.89
N SER A 25 -3.98 -2.15 -16.12
CA SER A 25 -4.67 -3.28 -15.49
C SER A 25 -4.48 -3.30 -13.98
N ASP A 26 -3.26 -2.97 -13.50
CA ASP A 26 -2.95 -2.93 -12.08
C ASP A 26 -3.66 -1.77 -11.40
N LEU A 27 -3.72 -0.62 -12.07
CA LEU A 27 -4.43 0.55 -11.56
C LEU A 27 -5.93 0.27 -11.45
N ARG A 28 -6.48 -0.46 -12.41
CA ARG A 28 -7.89 -0.87 -12.37
C ARG A 28 -8.16 -1.81 -11.21
N PHE A 29 -7.32 -2.83 -11.03
CA PHE A 29 -7.44 -3.78 -9.93
C PHE A 29 -7.39 -3.06 -8.58
N PHE A 30 -6.41 -2.18 -8.41
CA PHE A 30 -6.26 -1.38 -7.19
C PHE A 30 -7.52 -0.55 -6.93
N ARG A 31 -8.01 0.15 -7.94
CA ARG A 31 -9.20 0.99 -7.84
C ARG A 31 -10.43 0.19 -7.46
N GLU A 32 -10.68 -0.91 -8.16
CA GLU A 32 -11.87 -1.73 -7.92
C GLU A 32 -11.83 -2.40 -6.55
N THR A 33 -10.65 -2.86 -6.15
CA THR A 33 -10.47 -3.54 -4.87
C THR A 33 -10.65 -2.59 -3.69
N THR A 34 -10.15 -1.36 -3.79
CA THR A 34 -10.17 -0.42 -2.67
C THR A 34 -11.37 0.52 -2.63
N MET A 35 -12.17 0.57 -3.70
CA MET A 35 -13.29 1.50 -3.77
C MET A 35 -14.29 1.28 -2.64
N GLY A 36 -14.62 2.34 -1.91
CA GLY A 36 -15.52 2.26 -0.76
C GLY A 36 -14.88 1.80 0.53
N HIS A 37 -13.58 1.50 0.51
CA HIS A 37 -12.85 0.98 1.66
C HIS A 37 -11.86 2.01 2.22
N VAL A 38 -11.13 1.62 3.27
CA VAL A 38 -10.10 2.44 3.91
C VAL A 38 -8.76 2.14 3.25
N VAL A 39 -8.02 3.18 2.86
CA VAL A 39 -6.67 3.04 2.30
C VAL A 39 -5.68 3.78 3.19
N VAL A 40 -4.67 3.06 3.65
CA VAL A 40 -3.58 3.59 4.47
C VAL A 40 -2.33 3.68 3.61
N MET A 41 -1.69 4.83 3.61
CA MET A 41 -0.45 5.04 2.86
C MET A 41 0.44 6.07 3.53
N GLY A 42 1.72 6.06 3.15
CA GLY A 42 2.65 7.10 3.57
C GLY A 42 2.53 8.34 2.69
N ARG A 43 3.01 9.47 3.20
CA ARG A 43 3.00 10.74 2.47
C ARG A 43 3.70 10.66 1.11
N LYS A 44 4.83 9.93 1.05
CA LYS A 44 5.57 9.78 -0.21
C LYS A 44 4.76 9.03 -1.27
N THR A 45 4.00 8.05 -0.85
CA THR A 45 3.12 7.30 -1.77
C THR A 45 2.01 8.20 -2.29
N LEU A 46 1.42 9.02 -1.42
CA LEU A 46 0.42 10.00 -1.84
C LEU A 46 0.97 10.91 -2.95
N ALA A 47 2.22 11.34 -2.83
CA ALA A 47 2.86 12.22 -3.81
C ALA A 47 3.00 11.56 -5.20
N THR A 48 2.94 10.22 -5.28
CA THR A 48 3.00 9.51 -6.56
C THR A 48 1.65 9.38 -7.25
N LEU A 49 0.56 9.71 -6.55
CA LEU A 49 -0.79 9.66 -7.11
C LEU A 49 -1.07 10.86 -8.02
N PRO A 50 -2.05 10.76 -8.93
CA PRO A 50 -2.39 11.88 -9.80
C PRO A 50 -2.66 13.15 -9.00
N ALA A 51 -1.97 14.24 -9.35
CA ALA A 51 -2.03 15.55 -8.69
C ALA A 51 -1.65 15.49 -7.20
N GLY A 52 -1.07 14.38 -6.69
CA GLY A 52 -0.72 14.22 -5.27
C GLY A 52 -1.90 14.31 -4.33
N GLN A 53 -3.08 13.91 -4.80
CA GLN A 53 -4.34 14.05 -4.05
C GLN A 53 -4.84 12.71 -3.53
N PRO A 54 -5.57 12.71 -2.38
CA PRO A 54 -6.19 11.50 -1.88
C PRO A 54 -7.14 10.85 -2.89
N LEU A 55 -7.31 9.55 -2.74
CA LEU A 55 -8.12 8.73 -3.65
C LEU A 55 -9.61 9.02 -3.47
N LYS A 56 -10.32 9.26 -4.55
CA LYS A 56 -11.75 9.50 -4.51
C LYS A 56 -12.53 8.22 -4.20
N GLY A 57 -13.59 8.35 -3.42
CA GLY A 57 -14.47 7.21 -3.08
C GLY A 57 -13.88 6.27 -2.05
N ARG A 58 -12.81 6.67 -1.38
CA ARG A 58 -12.15 5.88 -0.35
C ARG A 58 -11.90 6.73 0.87
N THR A 59 -11.78 6.08 2.04
CA THR A 59 -11.36 6.76 3.26
C THR A 59 -9.83 6.72 3.29
N ASN A 60 -9.19 7.88 3.16
CA ASN A 60 -7.74 7.99 3.08
C ASN A 60 -7.14 8.32 4.44
N ILE A 61 -6.16 7.53 4.87
CA ILE A 61 -5.40 7.78 6.10
C ILE A 61 -3.93 7.81 5.70
N ILE A 62 -3.27 8.93 5.97
CA ILE A 62 -1.90 9.19 5.54
C ILE A 62 -0.98 9.28 6.75
N LEU A 63 0.13 8.53 6.72
CA LEU A 63 1.17 8.64 7.73
C LEU A 63 2.20 9.68 7.29
N SER A 64 2.48 10.63 8.19
CA SER A 64 3.49 11.67 7.98
C SER A 64 4.25 11.90 9.29
N ARG A 65 5.57 12.03 9.19
CA ARG A 65 6.40 12.37 10.35
C ARG A 65 6.33 13.85 10.70
N ASP A 66 5.85 14.68 9.77
CA ASP A 66 5.72 16.11 9.97
C ASP A 66 4.39 16.43 10.68
N PRO A 67 4.39 16.86 11.94
CA PRO A 67 3.16 17.10 12.69
C PRO A 67 2.36 18.30 12.17
N GLU A 68 2.97 19.14 11.35
CA GLU A 68 2.31 20.31 10.78
C GLU A 68 1.71 20.04 9.41
N TRP A 69 2.03 18.90 8.79
CA TRP A 69 1.55 18.60 7.45
C TRP A 69 0.12 18.05 7.47
N THR A 70 -0.72 18.62 6.63
CA THR A 70 -2.09 18.15 6.43
C THR A 70 -2.41 18.12 4.94
N VAL A 71 -3.43 17.37 4.57
CA VAL A 71 -3.93 17.33 3.20
C VAL A 71 -5.45 17.25 3.24
N ARG A 72 -6.08 17.99 2.35
CA ARG A 72 -7.55 17.99 2.26
C ARG A 72 -8.02 16.65 1.70
N GLY A 73 -9.04 16.08 2.33
CA GLY A 73 -9.63 14.81 1.88
C GLY A 73 -9.06 13.57 2.53
N ALA A 74 -8.17 13.72 3.52
CA ALA A 74 -7.58 12.60 4.23
C ALA A 74 -7.40 12.91 5.71
N THR A 75 -7.33 11.86 6.51
CA THR A 75 -6.92 11.93 7.91
C THR A 75 -5.42 11.71 7.95
N VAL A 76 -4.68 12.61 8.59
CA VAL A 76 -3.23 12.50 8.73
C VAL A 76 -2.89 12.03 10.14
N VAL A 77 -2.08 10.97 10.23
CA VAL A 77 -1.58 10.42 11.50
C VAL A 77 -0.05 10.45 11.48
N HIS A 78 0.57 10.47 12.67
CA HIS A 78 2.00 10.72 12.81
C HIS A 78 2.76 9.54 13.41
N SER A 79 2.07 8.47 13.79
CA SER A 79 2.67 7.27 14.35
C SER A 79 1.78 6.05 14.09
N ILE A 80 2.36 4.87 14.22
CA ILE A 80 1.60 3.62 14.12
C ILE A 80 0.57 3.52 15.25
N LYS A 81 0.92 3.98 16.44
CA LYS A 81 0.00 4.00 17.57
C LYS A 81 -1.24 4.84 17.27
N GLU A 82 -1.04 6.05 16.74
CA GLU A 82 -2.13 6.94 16.35
C GLU A 82 -2.96 6.31 15.22
N LEU A 83 -2.29 5.67 14.26
CA LEU A 83 -2.97 4.96 13.17
C LEU A 83 -3.92 3.91 13.72
N MET A 84 -3.46 3.07 14.66
CA MET A 84 -4.28 1.99 15.21
C MET A 84 -5.50 2.52 15.95
N GLU A 85 -5.36 3.67 16.61
CA GLU A 85 -6.49 4.33 17.27
C GLU A 85 -7.54 4.79 16.25
N VAL A 86 -7.09 5.38 15.15
CA VAL A 86 -7.98 5.88 14.08
C VAL A 86 -8.67 4.72 13.38
N LEU A 87 -8.02 3.55 13.27
CA LEU A 87 -8.57 2.39 12.59
C LEU A 87 -9.58 1.59 13.39
N LYS A 88 -9.70 1.81 14.71
CA LYS A 88 -10.60 1.05 15.56
C LYS A 88 -12.05 0.96 15.08
N PRO A 89 -12.67 2.02 14.53
CA PRO A 89 -14.06 1.93 14.07
C PRO A 89 -14.25 1.09 12.81
N TYR A 90 -13.18 0.73 12.13
CA TYR A 90 -13.27 0.03 10.84
C TYR A 90 -13.05 -1.46 10.99
N GLU A 91 -13.74 -2.25 10.16
CA GLU A 91 -13.54 -3.69 10.07
C GLU A 91 -12.15 -3.96 9.50
N ASP A 92 -11.47 -4.97 10.01
CA ASP A 92 -10.12 -5.32 9.56
C ASP A 92 -10.09 -5.62 8.04
N ASP A 93 -11.13 -6.29 7.54
CA ASP A 93 -11.24 -6.61 6.12
C ASP A 93 -11.48 -5.40 5.21
N ASP A 94 -11.82 -4.25 5.79
CA ASP A 94 -12.05 -3.01 5.03
C ASP A 94 -10.79 -2.16 4.90
N ILE A 95 -9.68 -2.57 5.50
CA ILE A 95 -8.46 -1.76 5.58
C ILE A 95 -7.40 -2.29 4.63
N TYR A 96 -6.96 -1.46 3.69
CA TYR A 96 -5.92 -1.77 2.71
C TYR A 96 -4.70 -0.89 2.91
N VAL A 97 -3.52 -1.50 2.94
CA VAL A 97 -2.23 -0.81 3.06
C VAL A 97 -1.63 -0.70 1.67
N ALA A 98 -1.43 0.52 1.20
CA ALA A 98 -1.01 0.80 -0.18
C ALA A 98 0.42 1.29 -0.32
N GLY A 99 1.19 1.28 0.74
CA GLY A 99 2.62 1.59 0.68
C GLY A 99 3.02 2.89 1.34
N GLY A 100 4.21 3.31 1.20
CA GLY A 100 5.33 2.61 0.52
C GLY A 100 6.04 1.58 1.38
N GLY A 101 7.26 1.27 0.97
CA GLY A 101 8.06 0.19 1.58
C GLY A 101 8.18 0.27 3.09
N GLU A 102 8.41 1.46 3.63
CA GLU A 102 8.51 1.66 5.07
C GLU A 102 7.19 1.33 5.79
N ILE A 103 6.08 1.74 5.19
CA ILE A 103 4.74 1.50 5.75
C ILE A 103 4.39 0.01 5.68
N TYR A 104 4.70 -0.65 4.57
CA TYR A 104 4.51 -2.10 4.46
C TYR A 104 5.31 -2.84 5.53
N ARG A 105 6.56 -2.46 5.73
CA ARG A 105 7.43 -3.10 6.72
C ARG A 105 6.83 -3.03 8.12
N GLN A 106 6.30 -1.87 8.49
CA GLN A 106 5.73 -1.66 9.82
C GLN A 106 4.36 -2.31 9.99
N LEU A 107 3.57 -2.42 8.93
CA LEU A 107 2.18 -2.89 9.02
C LEU A 107 1.99 -4.34 8.60
N LEU A 108 2.94 -4.95 7.88
CA LEU A 108 2.80 -6.33 7.42
C LEU A 108 2.50 -7.31 8.55
N PRO A 109 3.09 -7.18 9.76
CA PRO A 109 2.73 -8.06 10.89
C PRO A 109 1.26 -8.00 11.30
N TYR A 110 0.55 -6.95 10.94
CA TYR A 110 -0.88 -6.77 11.23
C TYR A 110 -1.76 -7.21 10.06
N CYS A 111 -1.16 -7.57 8.94
CA CYS A 111 -1.89 -7.99 7.75
C CYS A 111 -2.09 -9.50 7.73
N ASP A 112 -3.27 -9.93 7.34
CA ASP A 112 -3.60 -11.35 7.17
C ASP A 112 -3.62 -11.76 5.70
N THR A 113 -3.62 -10.79 4.79
CA THR A 113 -3.73 -11.03 3.35
C THR A 113 -2.86 -10.03 2.59
N ALA A 114 -2.26 -10.48 1.51
CA ALA A 114 -1.52 -9.61 0.60
C ALA A 114 -1.97 -9.89 -0.84
N TYR A 115 -2.45 -8.85 -1.50
CA TYR A 115 -2.77 -8.90 -2.93
C TYR A 115 -1.54 -8.38 -3.69
N VAL A 116 -0.83 -9.28 -4.33
CA VAL A 116 0.43 -8.96 -5.01
C VAL A 116 0.28 -9.16 -6.51
N THR A 117 0.43 -8.08 -7.26
CA THR A 117 0.54 -8.15 -8.71
C THR A 117 2.02 -8.17 -9.05
N ARG A 118 2.52 -9.30 -9.56
CA ARG A 118 3.94 -9.44 -9.90
C ARG A 118 4.13 -9.28 -11.39
N ILE A 119 5.05 -8.38 -11.74
CA ILE A 119 5.43 -8.15 -13.12
C ILE A 119 6.62 -9.06 -13.42
N ASP A 120 6.53 -9.82 -14.50
CA ASP A 120 7.54 -10.81 -14.88
C ASP A 120 8.76 -10.15 -15.53
N MET A 121 9.31 -9.16 -14.85
CA MET A 121 10.49 -8.41 -15.23
C MET A 121 11.25 -8.01 -13.98
N THR A 122 12.53 -7.66 -14.16
CA THR A 122 13.35 -7.14 -13.07
C THR A 122 13.82 -5.75 -13.45
N TYR A 123 13.57 -4.79 -12.56
CA TYR A 123 13.95 -3.40 -12.74
C TYR A 123 15.02 -3.01 -11.72
N GLN A 124 15.71 -1.91 -11.95
CA GLN A 124 16.56 -1.32 -10.91
C GLN A 124 15.63 -0.76 -9.83
N ALA A 125 15.81 -1.21 -8.60
CA ALA A 125 14.95 -0.82 -7.49
C ALA A 125 15.81 -0.50 -6.26
N ASP A 126 15.34 0.42 -5.43
CA ASP A 126 15.93 0.74 -4.13
C ASP A 126 14.95 0.53 -2.98
N THR A 127 13.69 0.23 -3.30
CA THR A 127 12.66 -0.07 -2.32
C THR A 127 12.06 -1.42 -2.64
N PHE A 128 11.99 -2.30 -1.64
CA PHE A 128 11.54 -3.68 -1.81
C PHE A 128 10.47 -4.06 -0.80
N PHE A 129 9.60 -4.97 -1.20
CA PHE A 129 8.68 -5.64 -0.29
C PHE A 129 9.35 -6.92 0.23
N GLU A 130 8.87 -7.43 1.38
CA GLU A 130 9.34 -8.72 1.90
C GLU A 130 9.07 -9.82 0.88
N ASP A 131 10.02 -10.73 0.70
CA ASP A 131 9.86 -11.87 -0.20
C ASP A 131 8.92 -12.89 0.47
N LEU A 132 7.65 -12.85 0.10
CA LEU A 132 6.63 -13.72 0.69
C LEU A 132 6.80 -15.18 0.28
N ASP A 133 7.46 -15.46 -0.86
CA ASP A 133 7.72 -16.83 -1.29
C ASP A 133 8.70 -17.53 -0.35
N GLU A 134 9.62 -16.76 0.25
CA GLU A 134 10.63 -17.28 1.18
C GLU A 134 10.19 -17.16 2.64
N SER A 135 9.05 -16.53 2.92
CA SER A 135 8.60 -16.31 4.28
C SER A 135 7.81 -17.52 4.79
N PRO A 136 8.16 -18.07 5.98
CA PRO A 136 7.41 -19.19 6.55
C PRO A 136 6.02 -18.79 7.07
N ASP A 137 5.79 -17.50 7.22
CA ASP A 137 4.52 -16.98 7.77
C ASP A 137 3.46 -16.73 6.69
N TRP A 138 3.83 -16.89 5.41
CA TRP A 138 2.95 -16.59 4.29
C TRP A 138 2.84 -17.76 3.33
N GLU A 139 1.65 -17.94 2.79
CA GLU A 139 1.32 -19.02 1.86
C GLU A 139 0.49 -18.45 0.71
N MET A 140 0.77 -18.89 -0.51
CA MET A 140 -0.02 -18.51 -1.67
C MET A 140 -1.30 -19.36 -1.69
N VAL A 141 -2.46 -18.70 -1.53
CA VAL A 141 -3.76 -19.39 -1.48
C VAL A 141 -4.52 -19.30 -2.79
N GLU A 142 -4.19 -18.32 -3.63
CA GLU A 142 -4.84 -18.13 -4.92
C GLU A 142 -3.89 -17.44 -5.88
N GLU A 143 -3.82 -17.95 -7.11
CA GLU A 143 -3.05 -17.34 -8.18
C GLU A 143 -4.00 -17.04 -9.32
N GLY A 144 -4.12 -15.77 -9.67
CA GLY A 144 -4.98 -15.34 -10.76
C GLY A 144 -4.21 -15.14 -12.05
N ASP A 145 -4.91 -15.22 -13.17
CA ASP A 145 -4.37 -14.86 -14.47
C ASP A 145 -4.44 -13.35 -14.64
N GLU A 146 -3.45 -12.80 -15.29
CA GLU A 146 -3.43 -11.38 -15.63
C GLU A 146 -4.19 -11.08 -16.90
#